data_694b89a0621e5bfcbf9a82a657aec971
#
_entry.id   694b89a0621e5bfcbf9a82a657aec971
#
_cell.length_a   1.000
_cell.length_b   1.000
_cell.length_c   1.000
_cell.angle_alpha   90.00
_cell.angle_beta   90.00
_cell.angle_gamma   90.00
#
_symmetry.space_group_name_H-M   'P 1'
#
loop_
_entity.id
_entity.type
_entity.pdbx_description
1 polymer ?
#
loop_
_entity_poly.entity_id
_entity_poly.type
_entity_poly.pdbx_seq_one_letter_code
_entity_poly.pdbx_strand_id
1 'polypeptide(L)'
;MGLEYRISCPPESLAKLGDFLWRVGGQPSAQFPEQIEFRFHPSTSDGMPDATAIIEAQGVYFCDYGGAREQVAVLFRRLIDEALACSDSSDCVVITSV
;
A
#
# COMPACT_ATOMS: atom_id res chain seq x y z
N MET A 1 8.79 -13.17 -6.73
CA MET A 1 8.14 -12.35 -7.75
C MET A 1 6.88 -11.73 -7.17
N GLY A 2 6.71 -10.44 -7.30
CA GLY A 2 5.60 -9.72 -6.72
C GLY A 2 4.53 -9.36 -7.73
N LEU A 3 3.32 -9.12 -7.23
CA LEU A 3 2.24 -8.51 -7.99
C LEU A 3 2.26 -7.02 -7.67
N GLU A 4 2.32 -6.19 -8.69
CA GLU A 4 2.48 -4.75 -8.53
C GLU A 4 1.25 -4.00 -9.04
N TYR A 5 0.83 -3.02 -8.27
CA TYR A 5 -0.35 -2.22 -8.59
C TYR A 5 -0.07 -0.75 -8.35
N ARG A 6 -0.66 0.11 -9.18
CA ARG A 6 -0.72 1.54 -8.92
C ARG A 6 -2.16 1.95 -8.69
N ILE A 7 -2.36 2.67 -7.60
CA ILE A 7 -3.66 3.27 -7.28
C ILE A 7 -3.49 4.77 -7.53
N SER A 8 -4.08 5.26 -8.61
CA SER A 8 -4.07 6.70 -8.92
C SER A 8 -5.22 7.35 -8.18
N CYS A 9 -4.96 8.45 -7.50
CA CYS A 9 -5.97 9.16 -6.74
C CYS A 9 -5.59 10.65 -6.65
N PRO A 10 -6.53 11.54 -6.28
CA PRO A 10 -6.23 12.97 -6.17
C PRO A 10 -5.11 13.23 -5.17
N PRO A 11 -4.21 14.19 -5.45
CA PRO A 11 -3.09 14.49 -4.55
C PRO A 11 -3.51 14.85 -3.13
N GLU A 12 -4.67 15.46 -2.95
CA GLU A 12 -5.17 15.83 -1.63
C GLU A 12 -5.53 14.62 -0.76
N SER A 13 -5.67 13.43 -1.37
CA SER A 13 -5.95 12.20 -0.63
C SER A 13 -4.69 11.56 -0.06
N LEU A 14 -3.52 11.93 -0.56
CA LEU A 14 -2.28 11.20 -0.26
C LEU A 14 -1.88 11.24 1.20
N ALA A 15 -2.07 12.39 1.87
CA ALA A 15 -1.75 12.50 3.29
C ALA A 15 -2.57 11.52 4.13
N LYS A 16 -3.88 11.41 3.81
CA LYS A 16 -4.77 10.48 4.53
C LYS A 16 -4.42 9.03 4.25
N LEU A 17 -4.05 8.72 3.00
CA LEU A 17 -3.64 7.37 2.64
C LEU A 17 -2.33 6.99 3.34
N GLY A 18 -1.38 7.92 3.44
CA GLY A 18 -0.16 7.69 4.18
C GLY A 18 -0.43 7.41 5.65
N ASP A 19 -1.26 8.23 6.28
CA ASP A 19 -1.65 8.02 7.68
C ASP A 19 -2.34 6.67 7.87
N PHE A 20 -3.21 6.29 6.94
CA PHE A 20 -3.87 5.00 6.97
C PHE A 20 -2.87 3.85 6.93
N LEU A 21 -1.91 3.90 6.00
CA LEU A 21 -0.91 2.83 5.85
C LEU A 21 -0.08 2.64 7.12
N TRP A 22 0.34 3.73 7.75
CA TRP A 22 1.07 3.65 9.02
C TRP A 22 0.19 3.07 10.13
N ARG A 23 -1.07 3.48 10.19
CA ARG A 23 -2.01 3.06 11.24
C ARG A 23 -2.34 1.57 11.16
N VAL A 24 -2.37 0.99 9.97
CA VAL A 24 -2.70 -0.43 9.80
C VAL A 24 -1.50 -1.36 9.88
N GLY A 25 -0.37 -0.87 10.33
CA GLY A 25 0.79 -1.70 10.60
C GLY A 25 2.00 -1.44 9.73
N GLY A 26 2.01 -0.35 8.97
CA GLY A 26 3.15 0.00 8.16
C GLY A 26 4.38 0.29 9.01
N GLN A 27 5.55 -0.09 8.51
CA GLN A 27 6.83 0.12 9.16
C GLN A 27 7.83 0.72 8.18
N PRO A 28 8.77 1.55 8.66
CA PRO A 28 9.76 2.13 7.78
C PRO A 28 10.71 1.06 7.24
N SER A 29 11.10 1.21 5.97
CA SER A 29 12.12 0.36 5.40
C SER A 29 13.50 0.84 5.81
N ALA A 30 14.39 -0.09 6.16
CA ALA A 30 15.76 0.24 6.49
C ALA A 30 16.57 0.65 5.26
N GLN A 31 16.17 0.20 4.08
CA GLN A 31 16.91 0.43 2.84
C GLN A 31 16.37 1.58 1.99
N PHE A 32 15.04 1.79 2.03
CA PHE A 32 14.37 2.74 1.16
C PHE A 32 13.47 3.64 2.00
N PRO A 33 13.90 4.88 2.31
CA PRO A 33 13.18 5.76 3.23
C PRO A 33 11.72 6.04 2.84
N GLU A 34 11.42 6.05 1.54
CA GLU A 34 10.06 6.33 1.06
C GLU A 34 9.17 5.10 1.06
N GLN A 35 9.71 3.91 1.35
CA GLN A 35 8.97 2.67 1.28
C GLN A 35 8.39 2.30 2.64
N ILE A 36 7.11 1.92 2.65
CA ILE A 36 6.40 1.44 3.84
C ILE A 36 6.31 -0.08 3.71
N GLU A 37 6.79 -0.80 4.73
CA GLU A 37 6.79 -2.27 4.72
C GLU A 37 5.67 -2.82 5.58
N PHE A 38 5.11 -3.95 5.14
CA PHE A 38 4.10 -4.70 5.88
C PHE A 38 4.59 -6.12 6.06
N ARG A 39 4.67 -6.56 7.32
CA ARG A 39 5.13 -7.90 7.67
C ARG A 39 4.09 -8.56 8.56
N PHE A 40 3.51 -9.65 8.05
CA PHE A 40 2.46 -10.38 8.76
C PHE A 40 3.00 -11.64 9.42
N HIS A 41 4.26 -12.01 9.13
CA HIS A 41 4.91 -13.18 9.69
C HIS A 41 6.18 -12.75 10.45
N PRO A 42 6.13 -12.66 11.78
CA PRO A 42 7.28 -12.19 12.57
C PRO A 42 8.54 -13.03 12.38
N SER A 43 8.39 -14.31 12.07
CA SER A 43 9.51 -15.22 11.88
C SER A 43 10.35 -14.92 10.63
N THR A 44 9.87 -14.06 9.74
CA THR A 44 10.57 -13.74 8.50
C THR A 44 11.17 -12.34 8.52
N SER A 45 11.55 -11.86 9.71
CA SER A 45 12.05 -10.49 9.87
C SER A 45 13.30 -10.20 9.03
N ASP A 46 14.09 -11.21 8.69
CA ASP A 46 15.30 -11.05 7.89
C ASP A 46 15.05 -11.20 6.40
N GLY A 47 13.85 -11.61 6.00
CA GLY A 47 13.49 -11.78 4.62
C GLY A 47 12.78 -10.58 4.03
N MET A 48 12.25 -10.76 2.82
CA MET A 48 11.46 -9.74 2.16
C MET A 48 10.17 -9.49 2.93
N PRO A 49 9.69 -8.24 2.95
CA PRO A 49 8.37 -7.96 3.53
C PRO A 49 7.28 -8.68 2.74
N ASP A 50 6.12 -8.86 3.36
CA ASP A 50 4.97 -9.46 2.69
C ASP A 50 4.34 -8.52 1.67
N ALA A 51 4.40 -7.21 1.92
CA ALA A 51 3.95 -6.18 1.00
C ALA A 51 4.70 -4.88 1.26
N THR A 52 4.73 -4.01 0.26
CA THR A 52 5.28 -2.67 0.40
C THR A 52 4.36 -1.66 -0.27
N ALA A 53 4.43 -0.41 0.18
CA ALA A 53 3.71 0.70 -0.43
C ALA A 53 4.61 1.92 -0.48
N ILE A 54 4.48 2.69 -1.57
CA ILE A 54 5.19 3.95 -1.74
C ILE A 54 4.16 5.01 -2.10
N ILE A 55 4.18 6.12 -1.36
CA ILE A 55 3.33 7.26 -1.70
C ILE A 55 4.01 8.03 -2.82
N GLU A 56 3.37 8.09 -3.98
CA GLU A 56 3.86 8.81 -5.15
C GLU A 56 3.09 10.11 -5.33
N ALA A 57 3.54 10.94 -6.27
CA ALA A 57 2.92 12.24 -6.51
C ALA A 57 1.43 12.16 -6.88
N GLN A 58 1.00 11.07 -7.51
CA GLN A 58 -0.35 10.91 -8.02
C GLN A 58 -1.08 9.70 -7.45
N GLY A 59 -0.52 9.06 -6.44
CA GLY A 59 -1.16 7.88 -5.89
C GLY A 59 -0.24 7.03 -5.04
N VAL A 60 -0.53 5.74 -5.02
CA VAL A 60 0.21 4.77 -4.22
C VAL A 60 0.68 3.62 -5.12
N TYR A 61 1.95 3.29 -5.01
CA TYR A 61 2.50 2.10 -5.66
C TYR A 61 2.54 0.98 -4.62
N PHE A 62 1.85 -0.11 -4.88
CA PHE A 62 1.69 -1.22 -3.94
C PHE A 62 2.26 -2.50 -4.54
N CYS A 63 3.05 -3.22 -3.76
CA CYS A 63 3.63 -4.48 -4.20
C CYS A 63 3.31 -5.60 -3.21
N ASP A 64 2.76 -6.71 -3.73
CA ASP A 64 2.46 -7.92 -2.98
C ASP A 64 3.53 -8.95 -3.33
N TYR A 65 4.31 -9.36 -2.34
CA TYR A 65 5.39 -10.34 -2.55
C TYR A 65 4.94 -11.80 -2.44
N GLY A 66 3.67 -12.04 -2.15
CA GLY A 66 3.09 -13.38 -2.18
C GLY A 66 3.24 -14.21 -0.92
N GLY A 67 3.92 -13.70 0.10
CA GLY A 67 4.17 -14.45 1.33
C GLY A 67 3.01 -14.53 2.29
N ALA A 68 2.01 -13.66 2.16
CA ALA A 68 0.85 -13.60 3.06
C ALA A 68 -0.38 -13.17 2.27
N ARG A 69 -0.81 -13.99 1.35
CA ARG A 69 -1.85 -13.64 0.37
C ARG A 69 -3.14 -13.11 0.99
N GLU A 70 -3.66 -13.79 2.01
CA GLU A 70 -4.94 -13.40 2.60
C GLU A 70 -4.82 -12.05 3.32
N GLN A 71 -3.77 -11.89 4.11
CA GLN A 71 -3.56 -10.65 4.85
C GLN A 71 -3.29 -9.48 3.90
N VAL A 72 -2.50 -9.69 2.86
CA VAL A 72 -2.20 -8.65 1.87
C VAL A 72 -3.45 -8.30 1.06
N ALA A 73 -4.29 -9.28 0.72
CA ALA A 73 -5.55 -9.01 0.01
C ALA A 73 -6.48 -8.13 0.85
N VAL A 74 -6.57 -8.39 2.16
CA VAL A 74 -7.37 -7.58 3.07
C VAL A 74 -6.80 -6.16 3.15
N LEU A 75 -5.48 -6.04 3.28
CA LEU A 75 -4.82 -4.74 3.32
C LEU A 75 -5.09 -3.94 2.04
N PHE A 76 -4.94 -4.58 0.89
CA PHE A 76 -5.14 -3.92 -0.40
C PHE A 76 -6.58 -3.44 -0.55
N ARG A 77 -7.55 -4.27 -0.17
CA ARG A 77 -8.97 -3.88 -0.21
C ARG A 77 -9.24 -2.68 0.68
N ARG A 78 -8.69 -2.68 1.90
CA ARG A 78 -8.85 -1.56 2.81
C ARG A 78 -8.21 -0.29 2.27
N LEU A 79 -7.07 -0.42 1.61
CA LEU A 79 -6.41 0.72 0.97
C LEU A 79 -7.28 1.32 -0.14
N ILE A 80 -7.90 0.47 -0.96
CA ILE A 80 -8.82 0.93 -2.01
C ILE A 80 -10.04 1.61 -1.39
N ASP A 81 -10.63 1.02 -0.36
CA ASP A 81 -11.77 1.60 0.33
C ASP A 81 -11.43 2.97 0.91
N GLU A 82 -10.24 3.12 1.47
CA GLU A 82 -9.79 4.39 2.02
C GLU A 82 -9.58 5.43 0.92
N ALA A 83 -9.01 5.03 -0.22
CA ALA A 83 -8.83 5.92 -1.36
C ALA A 83 -10.18 6.42 -1.88
N LEU A 84 -11.16 5.53 -1.98
CA LEU A 84 -12.51 5.91 -2.40
C LEU A 84 -13.18 6.85 -1.40
N ALA A 85 -13.00 6.59 -0.11
CA ALA A 85 -13.59 7.42 0.94
C ALA A 85 -12.98 8.82 0.99
N CYS A 86 -11.72 8.96 0.60
CA CYS A 86 -11.02 10.24 0.60
C CYS A 86 -11.24 11.06 -0.68
N SER A 87 -11.89 10.47 -1.68
CA SER A 87 -12.09 11.11 -2.99
C SER A 87 -13.50 11.64 -3.12
N ASP A 88 -13.66 12.77 -3.82
CA ASP A 88 -14.96 13.36 -4.08
C ASP A 88 -15.81 12.50 -5.02
N SER A 89 -15.14 11.73 -5.87
CA SER A 89 -15.79 10.86 -6.85
C SER A 89 -14.99 9.59 -7.02
N SER A 90 -15.67 8.45 -7.16
CA SER A 90 -15.01 7.18 -7.45
C SER A 90 -14.28 7.20 -8.79
N ASP A 91 -14.65 8.09 -9.70
CA ASP A 91 -13.98 8.24 -11.00
C ASP A 91 -12.55 8.77 -10.85
N CYS A 92 -12.23 9.36 -9.71
CA CYS A 92 -10.88 9.89 -9.44
C CYS A 92 -9.89 8.80 -9.00
N VAL A 93 -10.37 7.59 -8.76
CA VAL A 93 -9.52 6.48 -8.29
C VAL A 93 -9.42 5.44 -9.40
N VAL A 94 -8.18 5.19 -9.84
CA VAL A 94 -7.91 4.22 -10.91
C VAL A 94 -6.87 3.23 -10.41
N ILE A 95 -7.16 1.95 -10.58
CA ILE A 95 -6.25 0.88 -10.17
C ILE A 95 -5.69 0.23 -11.43
N THR A 96 -4.36 0.18 -11.53
CA THR A 96 -3.68 -0.39 -12.68
C THR A 96 -2.72 -1.48 -12.20
N SER A 97 -2.78 -2.64 -12.85
CA SER A 97 -1.79 -3.70 -12.64
C SER A 97 -0.55 -3.36 -13.47
N VAL A 98 0.59 -3.40 -12.83
CA VAL A 98 1.86 -3.05 -13.48
C VAL A 98 2.52 -4.26 -14.09
#